data_c0a7f1c83da4022b5ba550bab4bc315e
#
_entry.id   c0a7f1c83da4022b5ba550bab4bc315e
#
_cell.length_a   1.000
_cell.length_b   1.000
_cell.length_c   1.000
_cell.angle_alpha   90.00
_cell.angle_beta   90.00
_cell.angle_gamma   90.00
#
_symmetry.space_group_name_H-M   'P 1'
#
loop_
_entity.id
_entity.type
_entity.pdbx_description
1 polymer ?
#
loop_
_entity_poly.entity_id
_entity_poly.type
_entity_poly.pdbx_seq_one_letter_code
_entity_poly.pdbx_strand_id
1 'polypeptide(L)'
;MKELSRRKFLSRLTVGLTAGIGAIVGLPIVGYLLAPLFSAPPDDLVPVGAITDFPLGETKLVSIRDPSPLAWAGQTADTALWVRRREQSGPQMFQVFNINCTHLGCPVNWQATAKLFLCPCHGGVYYSDGTVAGGPPPRPLFEREWQVSGDRLLVRQQPLPTVKQG
;
A
#
# COMPACT_ATOMS: atom_id res chain seq x y z
N MET A 1 5.65 -1.98 -63.24
CA MET A 1 5.03 -1.72 -61.90
C MET A 1 3.76 -2.57 -61.84
N LYS A 2 3.67 -3.55 -60.89
CA LYS A 2 2.47 -4.40 -60.74
C LYS A 2 1.37 -3.55 -60.12
N GLU A 3 0.29 -3.27 -60.89
CA GLU A 3 -0.88 -2.58 -60.39
C GLU A 3 -1.56 -3.38 -59.26
N LEU A 4 -1.70 -2.73 -58.10
CA LEU A 4 -2.42 -3.30 -56.97
C LEU A 4 -3.93 -3.24 -57.27
N SER A 5 -4.61 -4.40 -57.33
CA SER A 5 -6.07 -4.39 -57.45
C SER A 5 -6.69 -3.72 -56.22
N ARG A 6 -7.84 -3.02 -56.39
CA ARG A 6 -8.58 -2.34 -55.33
C ARG A 6 -8.79 -3.24 -54.08
N ARG A 7 -9.11 -4.50 -54.31
CA ARG A 7 -9.31 -5.49 -53.22
C ARG A 7 -8.03 -5.70 -52.40
N LYS A 8 -6.87 -5.85 -53.05
CA LYS A 8 -5.59 -6.04 -52.37
C LYS A 8 -5.16 -4.77 -51.62
N PHE A 9 -5.44 -3.61 -52.17
CA PHE A 9 -5.17 -2.33 -51.52
C PHE A 9 -5.99 -2.17 -50.22
N LEU A 10 -7.33 -2.35 -50.32
CA LEU A 10 -8.23 -2.26 -49.18
C LEU A 10 -7.88 -3.29 -48.08
N SER A 11 -7.61 -4.54 -48.47
CA SER A 11 -7.21 -5.58 -47.52
C SER A 11 -5.92 -5.21 -46.77
N ARG A 12 -4.89 -4.71 -47.47
CA ARG A 12 -3.64 -4.28 -46.81
C ARG A 12 -3.84 -3.07 -45.91
N LEU A 13 -4.67 -2.11 -46.34
CA LEU A 13 -5.02 -0.95 -45.56
C LEU A 13 -5.74 -1.35 -44.26
N THR A 14 -6.74 -2.21 -44.35
CA THR A 14 -7.47 -2.73 -43.19
C THR A 14 -6.54 -3.45 -42.22
N VAL A 15 -5.72 -4.37 -42.73
CA VAL A 15 -4.75 -5.07 -41.87
C VAL A 15 -3.76 -4.11 -41.21
N GLY A 16 -3.25 -3.13 -41.97
CA GLY A 16 -2.33 -2.13 -41.43
C GLY A 16 -2.95 -1.26 -40.32
N LEU A 17 -4.19 -0.79 -40.58
CA LEU A 17 -4.92 0.02 -39.58
C LEU A 17 -5.24 -0.81 -38.32
N THR A 18 -5.75 -2.04 -38.50
CA THR A 18 -6.06 -2.92 -37.35
C THR A 18 -4.80 -3.25 -36.55
N ALA A 19 -3.70 -3.55 -37.23
CA ALA A 19 -2.42 -3.80 -36.56
C ALA A 19 -1.90 -2.54 -35.81
N GLY A 20 -2.03 -1.37 -36.43
CA GLY A 20 -1.65 -0.10 -35.81
C GLY A 20 -2.47 0.22 -34.56
N ILE A 21 -3.79 0.10 -34.64
CA ILE A 21 -4.68 0.29 -33.49
C ILE A 21 -4.37 -0.75 -32.41
N GLY A 22 -4.21 -2.02 -32.82
CA GLY A 22 -3.86 -3.10 -31.90
C GLY A 22 -2.53 -2.85 -31.16
N ALA A 23 -1.53 -2.29 -31.83
CA ALA A 23 -0.26 -1.94 -31.21
C ALA A 23 -0.38 -0.74 -30.25
N ILE A 24 -1.11 0.32 -30.66
CA ILE A 24 -1.30 1.53 -29.84
C ILE A 24 -2.01 1.20 -28.52
N VAL A 25 -2.99 0.29 -28.56
CA VAL A 25 -3.76 -0.12 -27.37
C VAL A 25 -3.06 -1.26 -26.62
N GLY A 26 -2.55 -2.23 -27.34
CA GLY A 26 -2.00 -3.46 -26.77
C GLY A 26 -0.65 -3.25 -26.07
N LEU A 27 0.25 -2.44 -26.64
CA LEU A 27 1.57 -2.21 -26.04
C LEU A 27 1.50 -1.59 -24.64
N PRO A 28 0.71 -0.54 -24.38
CA PRO A 28 0.56 0.00 -23.02
C PRO A 28 -0.06 -1.01 -22.04
N ILE A 29 -1.05 -1.79 -22.49
CA ILE A 29 -1.69 -2.81 -21.66
C ILE A 29 -0.68 -3.89 -21.26
N VAL A 30 0.05 -4.42 -22.23
CA VAL A 30 1.09 -5.42 -21.98
C VAL A 30 2.19 -4.84 -21.10
N GLY A 31 2.64 -3.60 -21.39
CA GLY A 31 3.62 -2.90 -20.55
C GLY A 31 3.17 -2.74 -19.10
N TYR A 32 1.91 -2.37 -18.89
CA TYR A 32 1.33 -2.24 -17.55
C TYR A 32 1.28 -3.59 -16.81
N LEU A 33 0.86 -4.66 -17.49
CA LEU A 33 0.78 -6.00 -16.90
C LEU A 33 2.16 -6.58 -16.55
N LEU A 34 3.18 -6.23 -17.33
CA LEU A 34 4.55 -6.69 -17.10
C LEU A 34 5.37 -5.77 -16.19
N ALA A 35 4.93 -4.51 -15.97
CA ALA A 35 5.65 -3.55 -15.14
C ALA A 35 6.05 -4.08 -13.75
N PRO A 36 5.20 -4.83 -13.01
CA PRO A 36 5.57 -5.39 -11.70
C PRO A 36 6.75 -6.36 -11.72
N LEU A 37 7.06 -6.97 -12.88
CA LEU A 37 8.20 -7.87 -13.02
C LEU A 37 9.54 -7.12 -13.10
N PHE A 38 9.50 -5.84 -13.46
CA PHE A 38 10.68 -5.00 -13.68
C PHE A 38 10.81 -3.84 -12.69
N SER A 39 9.78 -3.62 -11.85
CA SER A 39 9.79 -2.57 -10.85
C SER A 39 9.97 -3.19 -9.46
N ALA A 40 11.05 -2.83 -8.77
CA ALA A 40 11.17 -3.13 -7.36
C ALA A 40 10.15 -2.30 -6.57
N PRO A 41 9.48 -2.87 -5.56
CA PRO A 41 8.66 -2.08 -4.66
C PRO A 41 9.52 -1.03 -3.95
N PRO A 42 8.96 0.15 -3.65
CA PRO A 42 9.68 1.14 -2.87
C PRO A 42 10.04 0.57 -1.50
N ASP A 43 11.30 0.69 -1.12
CA ASP A 43 11.87 0.23 0.15
C ASP A 43 12.43 1.43 0.95
N ASP A 44 11.83 2.59 0.78
CA ASP A 44 12.29 3.83 1.38
C ASP A 44 11.82 3.96 2.83
N LEU A 45 12.68 4.53 3.67
CA LEU A 45 12.34 4.94 5.03
C LEU A 45 11.73 6.33 5.00
N VAL A 46 10.49 6.46 5.45
CA VAL A 46 9.73 7.71 5.47
C VAL A 46 9.64 8.25 6.89
N PRO A 47 9.95 9.53 7.13
CA PRO A 47 9.79 10.13 8.43
C PRO A 47 8.31 10.26 8.79
N VAL A 48 7.96 9.78 9.99
CA VAL A 48 6.58 9.76 10.51
C VAL A 48 6.36 10.86 11.54
N GLY A 49 7.39 11.22 12.30
CA GLY A 49 7.34 12.28 13.29
C GLY A 49 8.54 12.25 14.23
N ALA A 50 8.60 13.20 15.16
CA ALA A 50 9.58 13.19 16.23
C ALA A 50 9.19 12.16 17.30
N ILE A 51 10.17 11.57 17.99
CA ILE A 51 9.90 10.62 19.10
C ILE A 51 9.02 11.26 20.17
N THR A 52 9.20 12.56 20.40
CA THR A 52 8.42 13.35 21.36
C THR A 52 6.95 13.49 21.03
N ASP A 53 6.58 13.31 19.75
CA ASP A 53 5.19 13.36 19.29
C ASP A 53 4.38 12.14 19.72
N PHE A 54 5.06 11.12 20.25
CA PHE A 54 4.49 9.83 20.66
C PHE A 54 4.69 9.60 22.15
N PRO A 55 3.74 9.98 23.00
CA PRO A 55 3.79 9.69 24.43
C PRO A 55 3.84 8.19 24.74
N LEU A 56 4.49 7.82 25.83
CA LEU A 56 4.61 6.42 26.24
C LEU A 56 3.23 5.80 26.53
N GLY A 57 2.98 4.62 25.99
CA GLY A 57 1.73 3.89 26.18
C GLY A 57 0.58 4.35 25.28
N GLU A 58 0.77 5.42 24.51
CA GLU A 58 -0.25 5.94 23.60
C GLU A 58 -0.19 5.29 22.21
N THR A 59 -1.34 5.27 21.56
CA THR A 59 -1.53 4.85 20.17
C THR A 59 -2.09 6.04 19.39
N LYS A 60 -1.37 6.49 18.35
CA LYS A 60 -1.67 7.69 17.59
C LYS A 60 -1.78 7.39 16.11
N LEU A 61 -2.77 7.98 15.45
CA LEU A 61 -2.90 7.94 14.00
C LEU A 61 -1.99 9.00 13.39
N VAL A 62 -1.19 8.60 12.41
CA VAL A 62 -0.30 9.50 11.66
C VAL A 62 -0.55 9.34 10.18
N SER A 63 -0.80 10.45 9.50
CA SER A 63 -0.88 10.48 8.05
C SER A 63 0.53 10.53 7.45
N ILE A 64 0.79 9.69 6.50
CA ILE A 64 2.02 9.68 5.71
C ILE A 64 1.68 9.76 4.23
N ARG A 65 2.59 10.33 3.46
CA ARG A 65 2.51 10.27 2.01
C ARG A 65 3.34 9.10 1.54
N ASP A 66 2.68 8.17 0.85
CA ASP A 66 3.36 7.09 0.15
C ASP A 66 4.13 7.69 -1.04
N PRO A 67 5.47 7.62 -1.13
CA PRO A 67 6.21 8.11 -2.28
C PRO A 67 5.87 7.22 -3.48
N SER A 68 4.77 7.57 -4.14
CA SER A 68 4.45 6.99 -5.43
C SER A 68 5.30 7.67 -6.50
N PRO A 69 6.03 6.91 -7.34
CA PRO A 69 6.75 7.48 -8.47
C PRO A 69 5.81 8.04 -9.55
N LEU A 70 4.50 7.84 -9.39
CA LEU A 70 3.50 8.24 -10.35
C LEU A 70 3.03 9.68 -10.07
N ALA A 71 3.29 10.58 -10.99
CA ALA A 71 2.91 12.00 -10.86
C ALA A 71 1.39 12.21 -10.66
N TRP A 72 0.57 11.26 -11.10
CA TRP A 72 -0.89 11.30 -10.97
C TRP A 72 -1.44 10.62 -9.73
N ALA A 73 -0.61 10.05 -8.86
CA ALA A 73 -1.08 9.41 -7.63
C ALA A 73 -1.81 10.38 -6.70
N GLY A 74 -1.44 11.67 -6.72
CA GLY A 74 -2.19 12.72 -6.04
C GLY A 74 -2.52 12.38 -4.59
N GLN A 75 -3.78 12.54 -4.22
CA GLN A 75 -4.29 12.21 -2.87
C GLN A 75 -4.35 10.70 -2.58
N THR A 76 -4.31 9.83 -3.59
CA THR A 76 -4.29 8.38 -3.37
C THR A 76 -2.97 7.89 -2.79
N ALA A 77 -1.93 8.72 -2.84
CA ALA A 77 -0.67 8.47 -2.16
C ALA A 77 -0.71 8.75 -0.65
N ASP A 78 -1.73 9.47 -0.18
CA ASP A 78 -1.89 9.73 1.24
C ASP A 78 -2.47 8.50 1.94
N THR A 79 -1.75 7.98 2.92
CA THR A 79 -2.16 6.86 3.76
C THR A 79 -1.94 7.19 5.23
N ALA A 80 -2.39 6.32 6.11
CA ALA A 80 -2.21 6.53 7.53
C ALA A 80 -1.69 5.26 8.20
N LEU A 81 -0.99 5.46 9.32
CA LEU A 81 -0.44 4.41 10.16
C LEU A 81 -0.88 4.64 11.59
N TRP A 82 -1.09 3.55 12.32
CA TRP A 82 -1.20 3.56 13.75
C TRP A 82 0.18 3.35 14.37
N VAL A 83 0.67 4.37 15.09
CA VAL A 83 1.94 4.31 15.81
C VAL A 83 1.65 4.18 17.29
N ARG A 84 2.15 3.10 17.90
CA ARG A 84 2.07 2.85 19.34
C ARG A 84 3.45 2.90 19.93
N ARG A 85 3.65 3.73 20.97
CA ARG A 85 4.89 3.72 21.74
C ARG A 85 4.74 2.80 22.93
N ARG A 86 5.56 1.75 23.00
CA ARG A 86 5.52 0.73 24.06
C ARG A 86 6.53 1.00 25.15
N GLU A 87 7.74 1.38 24.78
CA GLU A 87 8.89 1.52 25.65
C GLU A 87 9.62 2.85 25.40
N GLN A 88 10.46 3.24 26.33
CA GLN A 88 11.23 4.49 26.17
C GLN A 88 12.39 4.35 25.19
N SER A 89 12.99 3.15 25.10
CA SER A 89 14.12 2.84 24.22
C SER A 89 14.17 1.36 23.90
N GLY A 90 14.96 1.00 22.90
CA GLY A 90 15.20 -0.39 22.52
C GLY A 90 14.42 -0.85 21.29
N PRO A 91 14.59 -2.13 20.90
CA PRO A 91 14.02 -2.67 19.67
C PRO A 91 12.48 -2.79 19.70
N GLN A 92 11.88 -2.69 20.87
CA GLN A 92 10.43 -2.77 21.08
C GLN A 92 9.79 -1.42 21.39
N MET A 93 10.52 -0.32 21.17
CA MET A 93 10.07 1.03 21.48
C MET A 93 8.76 1.39 20.79
N PHE A 94 8.60 1.01 19.52
CA PHE A 94 7.40 1.27 18.76
C PHE A 94 6.78 -0.02 18.19
N GLN A 95 5.49 0.04 17.97
CA GLN A 95 4.75 -0.83 17.05
C GLN A 95 4.05 0.07 16.05
N VAL A 96 4.20 -0.23 14.78
CA VAL A 96 3.60 0.56 13.69
C VAL A 96 2.73 -0.35 12.85
N PHE A 97 1.43 -0.04 12.81
CA PHE A 97 0.47 -0.84 12.08
C PHE A 97 -0.08 -0.10 10.87
N ASN A 98 -0.31 -0.83 9.81
CA ASN A 98 -1.15 -0.33 8.73
C ASN A 98 -2.56 -0.06 9.24
N ILE A 99 -3.20 0.97 8.69
CA ILE A 99 -4.60 1.27 8.99
C ILE A 99 -5.57 0.18 8.51
N ASN A 100 -5.14 -0.68 7.59
CA ASN A 100 -6.01 -1.61 6.87
C ASN A 100 -6.30 -2.89 7.69
N CYS A 101 -7.59 -3.20 7.83
CA CYS A 101 -8.06 -4.47 8.37
C CYS A 101 -7.64 -5.64 7.47
N THR A 102 -7.18 -6.73 8.08
CA THR A 102 -6.69 -7.91 7.35
C THR A 102 -7.79 -8.78 6.76
N HIS A 103 -9.07 -8.45 7.00
CA HIS A 103 -10.22 -9.09 6.34
C HIS A 103 -10.35 -8.63 4.88
N LEU A 104 -10.75 -7.38 4.65
CA LEU A 104 -10.99 -6.80 3.31
C LEU A 104 -10.46 -5.36 3.17
N GLY A 105 -9.50 -4.95 3.99
CA GLY A 105 -8.79 -3.70 3.80
C GLY A 105 -9.47 -2.44 4.34
N CYS A 106 -10.62 -2.53 5.01
CA CYS A 106 -11.27 -1.37 5.64
C CYS A 106 -10.36 -0.73 6.69
N PRO A 107 -10.37 0.61 6.86
CA PRO A 107 -9.60 1.25 7.91
C PRO A 107 -10.10 0.85 9.30
N VAL A 108 -9.18 0.50 10.19
CA VAL A 108 -9.47 0.24 11.60
C VAL A 108 -9.35 1.52 12.41
N ASN A 109 -10.16 1.61 13.47
CA ASN A 109 -10.17 2.73 14.41
C ASN A 109 -9.69 2.30 15.78
N TRP A 110 -8.83 3.10 16.42
CA TRP A 110 -8.38 2.88 17.78
C TRP A 110 -9.41 3.36 18.79
N GLN A 111 -9.76 2.49 19.71
CA GLN A 111 -10.64 2.78 20.86
C GLN A 111 -9.80 2.90 22.12
N ALA A 112 -9.45 4.11 22.49
CA ALA A 112 -8.50 4.37 23.59
C ALA A 112 -8.96 3.81 24.94
N THR A 113 -10.26 3.89 25.23
CA THR A 113 -10.85 3.38 26.48
C THR A 113 -10.80 1.85 26.57
N ALA A 114 -11.10 1.17 25.46
CA ALA A 114 -11.11 -0.29 25.40
C ALA A 114 -9.72 -0.86 25.10
N LYS A 115 -8.78 -0.04 24.63
CA LYS A 115 -7.45 -0.44 24.15
C LYS A 115 -7.53 -1.50 23.04
N LEU A 116 -8.45 -1.31 22.10
CA LEU A 116 -8.72 -2.20 20.99
C LEU A 116 -8.75 -1.42 19.67
N PHE A 117 -8.39 -2.09 18.58
CA PHE A 117 -8.71 -1.61 17.23
C PHE A 117 -10.01 -2.25 16.76
N LEU A 118 -10.88 -1.44 16.18
CA LEU A 118 -12.16 -1.85 15.64
C LEU A 118 -12.24 -1.58 14.14
N CYS A 119 -12.62 -2.59 13.38
CA CYS A 119 -12.99 -2.45 11.97
C CYS A 119 -14.50 -2.29 11.85
N PRO A 120 -15.00 -1.13 11.38
CA PRO A 120 -16.43 -0.86 11.34
C PRO A 120 -17.20 -1.63 10.25
N CYS A 121 -16.49 -2.19 9.25
CA CYS A 121 -17.14 -2.81 8.11
C CYS A 121 -17.82 -4.13 8.47
N HIS A 122 -17.12 -5.02 9.19
CA HIS A 122 -17.64 -6.36 9.51
C HIS A 122 -17.32 -6.76 10.97
N GLY A 123 -17.05 -5.80 11.84
CA GLY A 123 -16.86 -6.06 13.26
C GLY A 123 -15.54 -6.77 13.60
N GLY A 124 -14.50 -6.63 12.78
CA GLY A 124 -13.17 -7.12 13.13
C GLY A 124 -12.60 -6.36 14.33
N VAL A 125 -12.06 -7.09 15.31
CA VAL A 125 -11.51 -6.54 16.54
C VAL A 125 -10.08 -7.04 16.71
N TYR A 126 -9.17 -6.13 17.10
CA TYR A 126 -7.79 -6.47 17.40
C TYR A 126 -7.39 -5.91 18.77
N TYR A 127 -6.54 -6.63 19.46
CA TYR A 127 -5.89 -6.12 20.67
C TYR A 127 -4.93 -4.97 20.33
N SER A 128 -4.46 -4.29 21.36
CA SER A 128 -3.53 -3.18 21.24
C SER A 128 -2.18 -3.55 20.61
N ASP A 129 -1.81 -4.82 20.63
CA ASP A 129 -0.61 -5.37 20.00
C ASP A 129 -0.83 -5.81 18.53
N GLY A 130 -2.03 -5.57 17.99
CA GLY A 130 -2.41 -5.91 16.63
C GLY A 130 -2.92 -7.35 16.45
N THR A 131 -2.87 -8.21 17.48
CA THR A 131 -3.40 -9.58 17.38
C THR A 131 -4.93 -9.59 17.31
N VAL A 132 -5.50 -10.61 16.65
CA VAL A 132 -6.95 -10.72 16.47
C VAL A 132 -7.62 -11.03 17.81
N ALA A 133 -8.59 -10.19 18.19
CA ALA A 133 -9.44 -10.41 19.37
C ALA A 133 -10.78 -11.01 18.98
N GLY A 134 -11.28 -10.79 17.75
CA GLY A 134 -12.55 -11.36 17.30
C GLY A 134 -12.97 -10.88 15.92
N GLY A 135 -14.02 -11.50 15.38
CA GLY A 135 -14.57 -11.20 14.07
C GLY A 135 -13.88 -11.94 12.92
N PRO A 136 -14.12 -11.51 11.67
CA PRO A 136 -13.67 -12.21 10.47
C PRO A 136 -12.19 -12.04 10.08
N PRO A 137 -11.35 -11.16 10.67
CA PRO A 137 -9.96 -11.05 10.29
C PRO A 137 -9.18 -12.36 10.43
N PRO A 138 -8.47 -12.82 9.39
CA PRO A 138 -7.77 -14.10 9.41
C PRO A 138 -6.38 -14.03 10.07
N ARG A 139 -5.86 -12.83 10.34
CA ARG A 139 -4.49 -12.63 10.86
C ARG A 139 -4.37 -11.30 11.61
N PRO A 140 -3.28 -11.08 12.38
CA PRO A 140 -2.98 -9.80 13.02
C PRO A 140 -2.93 -8.63 12.04
N LEU A 141 -3.03 -7.40 12.54
CA LEU A 141 -2.76 -6.19 11.75
C LEU A 141 -1.35 -6.26 11.15
N PHE A 142 -1.21 -5.73 9.94
CA PHE A 142 0.08 -5.66 9.28
C PHE A 142 1.00 -4.68 10.01
N GLU A 143 2.05 -5.20 10.61
CA GLU A 143 3.08 -4.42 11.27
C GLU A 143 4.14 -3.99 10.27
N ARG A 144 4.59 -2.73 10.37
CA ARG A 144 5.64 -2.17 9.54
C ARG A 144 6.95 -2.12 10.30
N GLU A 145 8.04 -2.36 9.59
CA GLU A 145 9.38 -2.12 10.10
C GLU A 145 9.61 -0.62 10.31
N TRP A 146 10.29 -0.30 11.38
CA TRP A 146 10.61 1.06 11.75
C TRP A 146 12.06 1.19 12.21
N GLN A 147 12.56 2.39 12.15
CA GLN A 147 13.90 2.75 12.59
C GLN A 147 13.86 4.14 13.24
N VAL A 148 14.70 4.35 14.24
CA VAL A 148 14.95 5.67 14.81
C VAL A 148 16.23 6.22 14.21
N SER A 149 16.16 7.45 13.69
CA SER A 149 17.32 8.21 13.23
C SER A 149 17.34 9.59 13.89
N GLY A 150 18.30 9.79 14.79
CA GLY A 150 18.32 10.96 15.64
C GLY A 150 17.12 11.00 16.58
N ASP A 151 16.29 12.03 16.44
CA ASP A 151 15.05 12.23 17.20
C ASP A 151 13.78 11.81 16.42
N ARG A 152 13.94 11.24 15.22
CA ARG A 152 12.82 10.94 14.33
C ARG A 152 12.55 9.44 14.21
N LEU A 153 11.25 9.12 14.22
CA LEU A 153 10.74 7.81 13.82
C LEU A 153 10.63 7.76 12.29
N LEU A 154 11.29 6.78 11.71
CA LEU A 154 11.19 6.44 10.29
C LEU A 154 10.48 5.10 10.16
N VAL A 155 9.64 4.97 9.16
CA VAL A 155 8.91 3.72 8.87
C VAL A 155 9.21 3.28 7.44
N ARG A 156 9.51 1.99 7.29
CA ARG A 156 9.76 1.40 5.99
C ARG A 156 8.46 1.33 5.18
N GLN A 157 8.55 1.83 3.96
CA GLN A 157 7.47 1.66 3.00
C GLN A 157 7.52 0.26 2.42
N GLN A 158 6.44 -0.44 2.60
CA GLN A 158 6.25 -1.78 2.05
C GLN A 158 4.86 -1.86 1.47
N PRO A 159 4.68 -2.50 0.31
CA PRO A 159 3.35 -2.82 -0.18
C PRO A 159 2.63 -3.68 0.85
N LEU A 160 1.31 -3.54 0.91
CA LEU A 160 0.51 -4.45 1.75
C LEU A 160 0.80 -5.89 1.35
N PRO A 161 1.08 -6.79 2.31
CA PRO A 161 1.32 -8.19 2.00
C PRO A 161 0.10 -8.77 1.28
N THR A 162 0.33 -9.35 0.13
CA THR A 162 -0.71 -10.09 -0.59
C THR A 162 -0.98 -11.43 0.09
N VAL A 163 -2.11 -12.06 -0.21
CA VAL A 163 -2.58 -13.32 0.43
C VAL A 163 -1.56 -14.47 0.38
N LYS A 164 -0.55 -14.37 -0.48
CA LYS A 164 0.51 -15.39 -0.64
C LYS A 164 1.67 -15.29 0.37
N GLN A 165 1.69 -14.31 1.25
CA GLN A 165 2.76 -14.11 2.23
C GLN A 165 2.33 -14.52 3.65
N GLY A 166 1.49 -15.52 3.76
CA GLY A 166 1.10 -16.14 5.02
C GLY A 166 1.64 -17.55 5.14
#